data_a7e07e7d538c9e8dbfb9461e8a188574
#
_entry.id   a7e07e7d538c9e8dbfb9461e8a188574
#
_cell.length_a   1.000
_cell.length_b   1.000
_cell.length_c   1.000
_cell.angle_alpha   90.00
_cell.angle_beta   90.00
_cell.angle_gamma   90.00
#
_symmetry.space_group_name_H-M   'P 1'
#
loop_
_entity.id
_entity.type
_entity.pdbx_description
1 polymer ?
#
loop_
_entity_poly.entity_id
_entity_poly.type
_entity_poly.pdbx_seq_one_letter_code
_entity_poly.pdbx_strand_id
1 'polypeptide(L)'
;MKERFGIELSENEKDKFLRLIGINNQEVSFAFLEKFIRLVFEKIPFQNVNMLLRGKGKSPTFDEIKGDMLSGFGGPCGTMNPFIGTVLFKIGYDVYLVAGTMGKPNDHLALIVNIDNKKYYIDCGDGQPYFKPMAISDEKEYYHPFKKHRLIKINDTKFSIQFFIDGKWVTDVCVDPTLRNFSFFEDSIRNHYTDLTYGPFWEGLRFACYPEGRIKAIRNNTIIIQQENDEIKKYSFEDKVSLVELLNNYFKEYSHNFENAFLNLTANGNK
;
A
#
# COMPACT_ATOMS: atom_id res chain seq x y z
N MET A 1 -4.38 -20.87 6.12
CA MET A 1 -4.02 -19.74 5.22
C MET A 1 -5.22 -18.85 4.95
N LYS A 2 -6.33 -19.38 4.45
CA LYS A 2 -7.56 -18.64 4.16
C LYS A 2 -8.10 -17.85 5.37
N GLU A 3 -8.15 -18.42 6.55
CA GLU A 3 -8.55 -17.70 7.76
C GLU A 3 -7.63 -16.54 8.10
N ARG A 4 -6.29 -16.72 7.89
CA ARG A 4 -5.29 -15.72 8.25
C ARG A 4 -5.34 -14.49 7.35
N PHE A 5 -5.43 -14.68 6.02
CA PHE A 5 -5.30 -13.58 5.04
C PHE A 5 -6.53 -13.40 4.13
N GLY A 6 -7.54 -14.27 4.23
CA GLY A 6 -8.70 -14.27 3.33
C GLY A 6 -8.41 -14.82 1.93
N ILE A 7 -7.16 -14.87 1.50
CA ILE A 7 -6.74 -15.19 0.13
C ILE A 7 -6.01 -16.54 0.10
N GLU A 8 -6.31 -17.32 -0.93
CA GLU A 8 -5.59 -18.55 -1.27
C GLU A 8 -4.89 -18.37 -2.62
N LEU A 9 -3.62 -18.74 -2.67
CA LEU A 9 -2.81 -18.77 -3.89
C LEU A 9 -2.34 -20.19 -4.17
N SER A 10 -2.41 -20.62 -5.43
CA SER A 10 -1.66 -21.79 -5.91
C SER A 10 -0.15 -21.49 -5.95
N GLU A 11 0.69 -22.49 -6.06
CA GLU A 11 2.15 -22.29 -6.27
C GLU A 11 2.41 -21.51 -7.57
N ASN A 12 1.65 -21.81 -8.63
CA ASN A 12 1.79 -21.11 -9.91
C ASN A 12 1.43 -19.61 -9.80
N GLU A 13 0.41 -19.24 -9.03
CA GLU A 13 0.04 -17.84 -8.80
C GLU A 13 1.09 -17.12 -7.97
N LYS A 14 1.62 -17.76 -6.91
CA LYS A 14 2.77 -17.21 -6.15
C LYS A 14 3.96 -16.96 -7.06
N ASP A 15 4.35 -17.97 -7.86
CA ASP A 15 5.51 -17.86 -8.77
C ASP A 15 5.27 -16.83 -9.89
N LYS A 16 4.04 -16.71 -10.38
CA LYS A 16 3.67 -15.64 -11.31
C LYS A 16 3.89 -14.26 -10.71
N PHE A 17 3.46 -14.04 -9.46
CA PHE A 17 3.67 -12.78 -8.76
C PHE A 17 5.15 -12.50 -8.52
N LEU A 18 5.93 -13.49 -8.08
CA LEU A 18 7.37 -13.33 -7.88
C LEU A 18 8.09 -12.93 -9.17
N ARG A 19 7.77 -13.57 -10.29
CA ARG A 19 8.30 -13.18 -11.61
C ARG A 19 7.88 -11.78 -12.03
N LEU A 20 6.63 -11.38 -11.76
CA LEU A 20 6.11 -10.03 -12.04
C LEU A 20 6.95 -8.96 -11.36
N ILE A 21 7.36 -9.18 -10.11
CA ILE A 21 8.21 -8.24 -9.36
C ILE A 21 9.72 -8.47 -9.58
N GLY A 22 10.12 -9.41 -10.46
CA GLY A 22 11.52 -9.67 -10.82
C GLY A 22 12.28 -10.60 -9.88
N ILE A 23 11.58 -11.49 -9.15
CA ILE A 23 12.18 -12.48 -8.25
C ILE A 23 12.13 -13.86 -8.91
N ASN A 24 13.31 -14.49 -9.07
CA ASN A 24 13.43 -15.84 -9.62
C ASN A 24 13.76 -16.90 -8.55
N ASN A 25 14.47 -16.51 -7.50
CA ASN A 25 14.84 -17.40 -6.40
C ASN A 25 14.26 -16.84 -5.09
N GLN A 26 13.81 -17.75 -4.21
CA GLN A 26 13.19 -17.38 -2.93
C GLN A 26 13.93 -18.08 -1.78
N GLU A 27 14.05 -17.40 -0.66
CA GLU A 27 14.60 -17.90 0.59
C GLU A 27 13.93 -17.22 1.78
N VAL A 28 14.06 -17.79 2.95
CA VAL A 28 13.58 -17.17 4.20
C VAL A 28 14.77 -16.48 4.87
N SER A 29 14.94 -15.20 4.59
CA SER A 29 16.00 -14.39 5.21
C SER A 29 15.57 -12.92 5.33
N PHE A 30 16.19 -12.15 6.22
CA PHE A 30 15.95 -10.71 6.33
C PHE A 30 16.32 -9.97 5.03
N ALA A 31 17.43 -10.34 4.41
CA ALA A 31 17.89 -9.72 3.16
C ALA A 31 16.90 -9.95 2.00
N PHE A 32 16.35 -11.16 1.92
CA PHE A 32 15.31 -11.45 0.92
C PHE A 32 14.03 -10.66 1.20
N LEU A 33 13.58 -10.56 2.47
CA LEU A 33 12.41 -9.77 2.83
C LEU A 33 12.58 -8.30 2.45
N GLU A 34 13.74 -7.68 2.75
CA GLU A 34 14.03 -6.30 2.36
C GLU A 34 14.00 -6.11 0.84
N LYS A 35 14.64 -7.03 0.09
CA LYS A 35 14.60 -7.04 -1.37
C LYS A 35 13.17 -7.20 -1.92
N PHE A 36 12.39 -8.12 -1.35
CA PHE A 36 11.01 -8.38 -1.75
C PHE A 36 10.15 -7.12 -1.59
N ILE A 37 10.18 -6.48 -0.42
CA ILE A 37 9.42 -5.25 -0.13
C ILE A 37 9.80 -4.14 -1.11
N ARG A 38 11.09 -3.91 -1.34
CA ARG A 38 11.57 -2.90 -2.29
C ARG A 38 11.02 -3.14 -3.69
N LEU A 39 11.07 -4.39 -4.19
CA LEU A 39 10.56 -4.74 -5.51
C LEU A 39 9.03 -4.62 -5.60
N VAL A 40 8.29 -4.90 -4.51
CA VAL A 40 6.84 -4.64 -4.46
C VAL A 40 6.59 -3.15 -4.65
N PHE A 41 7.26 -2.26 -3.92
CA PHE A 41 7.10 -0.81 -4.08
C PHE A 41 7.49 -0.29 -5.48
N GLU A 42 8.46 -0.93 -6.13
CA GLU A 42 8.89 -0.58 -7.49
C GLU A 42 7.87 -0.98 -8.56
N LYS A 43 7.17 -2.10 -8.38
CA LYS A 43 6.37 -2.76 -9.44
C LYS A 43 4.87 -2.75 -9.20
N ILE A 44 4.43 -2.68 -7.94
CA ILE A 44 3.02 -2.80 -7.57
C ILE A 44 2.58 -1.49 -6.90
N PRO A 45 1.73 -0.69 -7.55
CA PRO A 45 1.29 0.57 -6.98
C PRO A 45 0.28 0.40 -5.85
N PHE A 46 0.42 1.22 -4.80
CA PHE A 46 -0.71 1.59 -3.96
C PHE A 46 -1.65 2.48 -4.78
N GLN A 47 -2.96 2.21 -4.81
CA GLN A 47 -3.90 3.02 -5.57
C GLN A 47 -5.36 2.77 -5.16
N ASN A 48 -6.24 3.77 -5.42
CA ASN A 48 -7.69 3.65 -5.25
C ASN A 48 -8.45 3.57 -6.58
N VAL A 49 -7.76 3.51 -7.71
CA VAL A 49 -8.37 3.55 -9.05
C VAL A 49 -9.33 2.39 -9.26
N ASN A 50 -8.92 1.16 -8.91
CA ASN A 50 -9.79 -0.02 -9.01
C ASN A 50 -11.03 0.08 -8.11
N MET A 51 -10.92 0.70 -6.95
CA MET A 51 -12.03 0.99 -6.05
C MET A 51 -13.03 1.96 -6.72
N LEU A 52 -12.54 3.04 -7.30
CA LEU A 52 -13.36 4.03 -8.01
C LEU A 52 -14.01 3.43 -9.27
N LEU A 53 -13.32 2.55 -10.00
CA LEU A 53 -13.86 1.86 -11.16
C LEU A 53 -14.98 0.87 -10.80
N ARG A 54 -14.86 0.17 -9.66
CA ARG A 54 -15.93 -0.70 -9.15
C ARG A 54 -17.16 0.07 -8.69
N GLY A 55 -16.96 1.30 -8.23
CA GLY A 55 -18.00 2.17 -7.72
C GLY A 55 -18.36 1.91 -6.24
N LYS A 56 -19.10 2.84 -5.67
CA LYS A 56 -19.52 2.81 -4.26
C LYS A 56 -20.33 1.55 -3.92
N GLY A 57 -20.04 1.00 -2.74
CA GLY A 57 -20.77 -0.15 -2.18
C GLY A 57 -20.29 -1.52 -2.67
N LYS A 58 -19.26 -1.57 -3.48
CA LYS A 58 -18.74 -2.80 -4.08
C LYS A 58 -17.34 -3.13 -3.57
N SER A 59 -17.26 -3.76 -2.39
CA SER A 59 -16.00 -4.35 -1.92
C SER A 59 -15.51 -5.42 -2.88
N PRO A 60 -14.19 -5.52 -3.13
CA PRO A 60 -13.66 -6.54 -4.02
C PRO A 60 -13.85 -7.94 -3.43
N THR A 61 -14.11 -8.90 -4.29
CA THR A 61 -13.99 -10.32 -3.96
C THR A 61 -12.52 -10.72 -3.85
N PHE A 62 -12.23 -11.85 -3.21
CA PHE A 62 -10.85 -12.37 -3.14
C PHE A 62 -10.25 -12.67 -4.52
N ASP A 63 -11.07 -13.09 -5.50
CA ASP A 63 -10.60 -13.32 -6.86
C ASP A 63 -10.27 -12.02 -7.59
N GLU A 64 -11.02 -10.95 -7.36
CA GLU A 64 -10.68 -9.61 -7.88
C GLU A 64 -9.40 -9.08 -7.24
N ILE A 65 -9.20 -9.25 -5.93
CA ILE A 65 -7.94 -8.90 -5.25
C ILE A 65 -6.76 -9.65 -5.88
N LYS A 66 -6.90 -10.98 -6.11
CA LYS A 66 -5.87 -11.77 -6.80
C LYS A 66 -5.61 -11.26 -8.21
N GLY A 67 -6.67 -10.97 -8.97
CA GLY A 67 -6.56 -10.44 -10.32
C GLY A 67 -5.79 -9.12 -10.37
N ASP A 68 -6.13 -8.18 -9.49
CA ASP A 68 -5.47 -6.87 -9.38
C ASP A 68 -3.97 -7.03 -9.05
N MET A 69 -3.64 -7.89 -8.10
CA MET A 69 -2.25 -8.11 -7.69
C MET A 69 -1.42 -8.89 -8.73
N LEU A 70 -2.01 -9.93 -9.35
CA LEU A 70 -1.33 -10.77 -10.37
C LEU A 70 -1.18 -10.09 -11.73
N SER A 71 -1.93 -9.01 -11.97
CA SER A 71 -1.76 -8.13 -13.12
C SER A 71 -0.79 -6.97 -12.88
N GLY A 72 -0.33 -6.78 -11.62
CA GLY A 72 0.51 -5.64 -11.25
C GLY A 72 -0.25 -4.35 -11.02
N PHE A 73 -1.58 -4.40 -10.97
CA PHE A 73 -2.40 -3.19 -10.79
C PHE A 73 -2.42 -2.70 -9.35
N GLY A 74 -2.20 -3.58 -8.36
CA GLY A 74 -2.13 -3.23 -6.94
C GLY A 74 -3.46 -2.84 -6.31
N GLY A 75 -3.43 -1.96 -5.30
CA GLY A 75 -4.64 -1.51 -4.60
C GLY A 75 -4.37 -0.84 -3.25
N PRO A 76 -5.39 -0.64 -2.41
CA PRO A 76 -5.25 -0.14 -1.04
C PRO A 76 -4.77 -1.24 -0.07
N CYS A 77 -4.60 -0.89 1.22
CA CYS A 77 -4.11 -1.80 2.25
C CYS A 77 -4.88 -3.12 2.33
N GLY A 78 -6.22 -3.07 2.21
CA GLY A 78 -7.08 -4.27 2.21
C GLY A 78 -6.91 -5.18 1.00
N THR A 79 -6.27 -4.73 -0.06
CA THR A 79 -5.88 -5.51 -1.24
C THR A 79 -4.45 -6.01 -1.13
N MET A 80 -3.49 -5.11 -0.87
CA MET A 80 -2.07 -5.40 -0.96
C MET A 80 -1.57 -6.26 0.21
N ASN A 81 -1.81 -5.86 1.45
CA ASN A 81 -1.22 -6.53 2.59
C ASN A 81 -1.71 -7.99 2.80
N PRO A 82 -3.02 -8.33 2.62
CA PRO A 82 -3.44 -9.73 2.67
C PRO A 82 -2.81 -10.60 1.58
N PHE A 83 -2.70 -10.07 0.35
CA PHE A 83 -2.07 -10.80 -0.74
C PHE A 83 -0.57 -11.01 -0.49
N ILE A 84 0.15 -9.96 -0.10
CA ILE A 84 1.58 -10.01 0.22
C ILE A 84 1.85 -10.93 1.40
N GLY A 85 1.01 -10.87 2.45
CA GLY A 85 1.08 -11.80 3.58
C GLY A 85 0.93 -13.25 3.15
N THR A 86 0.00 -13.53 2.22
CA THR A 86 -0.18 -14.89 1.66
C THR A 86 1.04 -15.34 0.87
N VAL A 87 1.64 -14.47 0.04
CA VAL A 87 2.88 -14.79 -0.70
C VAL A 87 4.02 -15.10 0.25
N LEU A 88 4.27 -14.23 1.24
CA LEU A 88 5.34 -14.41 2.23
C LEU A 88 5.14 -15.69 3.05
N PHE A 89 3.90 -15.97 3.47
CA PHE A 89 3.58 -17.22 4.17
C PHE A 89 3.89 -18.46 3.32
N LYS A 90 3.57 -18.42 2.01
CA LYS A 90 3.89 -19.53 1.09
C LYS A 90 5.38 -19.69 0.81
N ILE A 91 6.16 -18.63 0.91
CA ILE A 91 7.63 -18.70 0.87
C ILE A 91 8.19 -19.38 2.14
N GLY A 92 7.45 -19.32 3.25
CA GLY A 92 7.82 -19.95 4.53
C GLY A 92 8.07 -18.96 5.66
N TYR A 93 7.73 -17.66 5.51
CA TYR A 93 7.81 -16.72 6.62
C TYR A 93 6.72 -16.95 7.65
N ASP A 94 7.06 -16.76 8.91
CA ASP A 94 6.05 -16.57 9.97
C ASP A 94 5.56 -15.12 9.90
N VAL A 95 4.41 -14.93 9.26
CA VAL A 95 3.79 -13.63 8.96
C VAL A 95 2.33 -13.60 9.34
N TYR A 96 1.84 -12.44 9.80
CA TYR A 96 0.44 -12.25 10.18
C TYR A 96 -0.01 -10.80 10.03
N LEU A 97 -1.34 -10.62 9.93
CA LEU A 97 -1.98 -9.31 9.86
C LEU A 97 -2.04 -8.66 11.25
N VAL A 98 -1.89 -7.34 11.28
CA VAL A 98 -2.03 -6.49 12.46
C VAL A 98 -2.87 -5.26 12.16
N ALA A 99 -3.53 -4.74 13.19
CA ALA A 99 -4.40 -3.58 13.06
C ALA A 99 -3.62 -2.27 13.22
N GLY A 100 -3.87 -1.35 12.30
CA GLY A 100 -3.43 0.03 12.36
C GLY A 100 -4.59 1.00 12.56
N THR A 101 -4.32 2.15 13.15
CA THR A 101 -5.24 3.28 13.28
C THR A 101 -4.58 4.51 12.67
N MET A 102 -5.15 5.01 11.57
CA MET A 102 -4.71 6.22 10.87
C MET A 102 -5.68 7.38 11.12
N GLY A 103 -6.97 7.18 10.96
CA GLY A 103 -8.02 8.18 11.20
C GLY A 103 -9.14 7.65 12.08
N LYS A 104 -9.53 6.40 11.88
CA LYS A 104 -10.53 5.70 12.69
C LYS A 104 -9.93 4.42 13.29
N PRO A 105 -10.45 3.91 14.42
CA PRO A 105 -9.91 2.70 15.03
C PRO A 105 -9.89 1.52 14.06
N ASN A 106 -8.72 0.91 13.89
CA ASN A 106 -8.50 -0.28 13.04
C ASN A 106 -8.88 -0.07 11.56
N ASP A 107 -8.78 1.16 11.06
CA ASP A 107 -9.08 1.52 9.67
C ASP A 107 -7.95 1.15 8.69
N HIS A 108 -6.87 0.62 9.19
CA HIS A 108 -5.72 0.18 8.42
C HIS A 108 -5.28 -1.23 8.83
N LEU A 109 -4.70 -1.95 7.90
CA LEU A 109 -4.11 -3.27 8.17
C LEU A 109 -2.72 -3.34 7.55
N ALA A 110 -1.79 -3.93 8.30
CA ALA A 110 -0.41 -4.13 7.92
C ALA A 110 0.05 -5.55 8.29
N LEU A 111 1.33 -5.82 8.19
CA LEU A 111 1.92 -7.13 8.45
C LEU A 111 3.02 -7.04 9.51
N ILE A 112 3.12 -8.09 10.31
CA ILE A 112 4.34 -8.40 11.08
C ILE A 112 4.92 -9.71 10.57
N VAL A 113 6.25 -9.70 10.40
CA VAL A 113 7.05 -10.88 10.02
C VAL A 113 8.02 -11.19 11.15
N ASN A 114 8.02 -12.46 11.60
CA ASN A 114 8.98 -12.95 12.57
C ASN A 114 10.19 -13.56 11.86
N ILE A 115 11.38 -13.07 12.16
CA ILE A 115 12.66 -13.60 11.66
C ILE A 115 13.66 -13.59 12.82
N ASP A 116 14.32 -14.71 13.10
CA ASP A 116 15.37 -14.83 14.11
C ASP A 116 14.97 -14.27 15.48
N ASN A 117 13.75 -14.62 15.93
CA ASN A 117 13.13 -14.16 17.18
C ASN A 117 12.91 -12.63 17.25
N LYS A 118 12.98 -11.92 16.14
CA LYS A 118 12.65 -10.50 16.04
C LYS A 118 11.37 -10.30 15.21
N LYS A 119 10.58 -9.33 15.62
CA LYS A 119 9.36 -8.92 14.92
C LYS A 119 9.63 -7.69 14.07
N TYR A 120 9.24 -7.75 12.80
CA TYR A 120 9.40 -6.66 11.87
C TYR A 120 8.05 -6.22 11.33
N TYR A 121 7.75 -4.94 11.45
CA TYR A 121 6.62 -4.32 10.78
C TYR A 121 6.95 -4.11 9.31
N ILE A 122 6.03 -4.48 8.44
CA ILE A 122 6.06 -4.21 7.00
C ILE A 122 4.67 -3.75 6.54
N ASP A 123 4.65 -2.83 5.60
CA ASP A 123 3.41 -2.29 5.06
C ASP A 123 3.62 -1.82 3.62
N CYS A 124 3.06 -2.56 2.68
CA CYS A 124 3.09 -2.20 1.27
C CYS A 124 1.79 -1.53 0.81
N GLY A 125 0.79 -1.46 1.69
CA GLY A 125 -0.55 -0.98 1.38
C GLY A 125 -0.89 0.42 1.91
N ASP A 126 0.08 1.16 2.43
CA ASP A 126 -0.10 2.52 2.94
C ASP A 126 0.12 3.61 1.86
N GLY A 127 0.86 3.28 0.81
CA GLY A 127 1.29 4.26 -0.20
C GLY A 127 2.51 5.08 0.21
N GLN A 128 3.06 4.85 1.40
CA GLN A 128 4.30 5.46 1.88
C GLN A 128 5.50 4.56 1.60
N PRO A 129 6.69 5.12 1.38
CA PRO A 129 7.88 4.37 0.98
C PRO A 129 8.56 3.65 2.15
N TYR A 130 7.90 2.69 2.78
CA TYR A 130 8.47 1.84 3.82
C TYR A 130 9.33 0.72 3.23
N PHE A 131 10.40 1.06 2.52
CA PHE A 131 11.23 0.11 1.76
C PHE A 131 11.97 -0.92 2.61
N LYS A 132 11.98 -0.77 3.93
CA LYS A 132 12.69 -1.66 4.83
C LYS A 132 11.77 -2.21 5.91
N PRO A 133 11.92 -3.50 6.28
CA PRO A 133 11.28 -4.02 7.46
C PRO A 133 11.74 -3.25 8.69
N MET A 134 10.80 -2.80 9.52
CA MET A 134 11.09 -2.03 10.74
C MET A 134 10.99 -2.92 11.97
N ALA A 135 12.12 -3.14 12.65
CA ALA A 135 12.13 -3.92 13.90
C ALA A 135 11.30 -3.19 14.98
N ILE A 136 10.28 -3.87 15.55
CA ILE A 136 9.42 -3.23 16.57
C ILE A 136 10.07 -3.12 17.94
N SER A 137 11.20 -3.79 18.17
CA SER A 137 12.01 -3.67 19.38
C SER A 137 12.97 -2.48 19.37
N ASP A 138 13.26 -1.93 18.21
CA ASP A 138 14.35 -0.98 18.01
C ASP A 138 13.77 0.38 17.61
N GLU A 139 13.82 1.35 18.51
CA GLU A 139 13.50 2.74 18.18
C GLU A 139 14.58 3.30 17.27
N LYS A 140 14.37 3.16 15.96
CA LYS A 140 15.33 3.52 14.93
C LYS A 140 14.72 4.49 13.93
N GLU A 141 15.55 5.42 13.45
CA GLU A 141 15.21 6.27 12.32
C GLU A 141 15.59 5.57 11.01
N TYR A 142 14.67 5.64 10.06
CA TYR A 142 14.82 5.14 8.70
C TYR A 142 14.83 6.33 7.75
N TYR A 143 15.75 6.30 6.79
CA TYR A 143 15.90 7.37 5.81
C TYR A 143 15.47 6.88 4.45
N HIS A 144 14.69 7.70 3.79
CA HIS A 144 14.30 7.57 2.41
C HIS A 144 14.70 8.87 1.68
N PRO A 145 15.01 8.88 0.38
CA PRO A 145 15.43 10.10 -0.32
C PRO A 145 14.53 11.31 -0.10
N PHE A 146 13.22 11.11 0.09
CA PHE A 146 12.26 12.21 0.29
C PHE A 146 11.55 12.22 1.64
N LYS A 147 11.78 11.25 2.51
CA LYS A 147 11.16 11.19 3.85
C LYS A 147 12.04 10.50 4.86
N LYS A 148 12.05 11.06 6.06
CA LYS A 148 12.59 10.43 7.26
C LYS A 148 11.41 9.90 8.08
N HIS A 149 11.49 8.65 8.52
CA HIS A 149 10.46 8.03 9.35
C HIS A 149 11.09 7.23 10.49
N ARG A 150 10.29 6.94 11.49
CA ARG A 150 10.70 6.13 12.62
C ARG A 150 9.55 5.30 13.16
N LEU A 151 9.91 4.20 13.84
CA LEU A 151 9.02 3.45 14.70
C LEU A 151 9.33 3.82 16.14
N ILE A 152 8.31 4.15 16.93
CA ILE A 152 8.45 4.40 18.37
C ILE A 152 7.43 3.57 19.16
N LYS A 153 7.83 3.10 20.32
CA LYS A 153 6.96 2.42 21.27
C LYS A 153 6.07 3.46 21.96
N ILE A 154 4.73 3.26 21.91
CA ILE A 154 3.77 4.11 22.65
C ILE A 154 3.61 3.56 24.07
N ASN A 155 3.46 2.24 24.19
CA ASN A 155 3.34 1.49 25.43
C ASN A 155 3.70 0.02 25.19
N ASP A 156 3.47 -0.86 26.16
CA ASP A 156 3.84 -2.29 26.05
C ASP A 156 3.07 -3.05 24.97
N THR A 157 1.94 -2.53 24.51
CA THR A 157 1.04 -3.20 23.57
C THR A 157 0.90 -2.46 22.22
N LYS A 158 1.49 -1.28 22.05
CA LYS A 158 1.31 -0.47 20.83
C LYS A 158 2.59 0.28 20.47
N PHE A 159 2.77 0.46 19.17
CA PHE A 159 3.81 1.33 18.62
C PHE A 159 3.22 2.28 17.55
N SER A 160 3.97 3.29 17.17
CA SER A 160 3.59 4.27 16.15
C SER A 160 4.68 4.38 15.09
N ILE A 161 4.24 4.49 13.84
CA ILE A 161 5.08 4.94 12.75
C ILE A 161 4.89 6.44 12.60
N GLN A 162 5.98 7.19 12.52
CA GLN A 162 5.98 8.64 12.41
C GLN A 162 6.85 9.10 11.25
N PHE A 163 6.42 10.17 10.58
CA PHE A 163 7.20 10.91 9.58
C PHE A 163 7.73 12.22 10.15
N PHE A 164 8.91 12.62 9.67
CA PHE A 164 9.44 13.93 9.93
C PHE A 164 9.01 14.90 8.82
N ILE A 165 8.13 15.84 9.14
CA ILE A 165 7.56 16.82 8.21
C ILE A 165 7.65 18.20 8.87
N ASP A 166 8.19 19.21 8.16
CA ASP A 166 8.28 20.60 8.61
C ASP A 166 8.88 20.75 10.03
N GLY A 167 9.97 20.02 10.30
CA GLY A 167 10.69 20.07 11.57
C GLY A 167 10.03 19.29 12.73
N LYS A 168 8.96 18.54 12.47
CA LYS A 168 8.19 17.82 13.50
C LYS A 168 7.97 16.36 13.13
N TRP A 169 7.88 15.51 14.16
CA TRP A 169 7.41 14.14 14.01
C TRP A 169 5.89 14.10 14.03
N VAL A 170 5.30 13.58 12.97
CA VAL A 170 3.85 13.43 12.80
C VAL A 170 3.52 11.95 12.74
N THR A 171 2.56 11.51 13.55
CA THR A 171 2.07 10.12 13.52
C THR A 171 1.35 9.86 12.21
N ASP A 172 1.76 8.79 11.54
CA ASP A 172 1.09 8.24 10.38
C ASP A 172 0.11 7.14 10.81
N VAL A 173 0.60 6.12 11.48
CA VAL A 173 -0.22 5.02 11.96
C VAL A 173 0.16 4.60 13.38
N CYS A 174 -0.85 4.31 14.21
CA CYS A 174 -0.70 3.63 15.49
C CYS A 174 -1.06 2.15 15.30
N VAL A 175 -0.15 1.24 15.67
CA VAL A 175 -0.28 -0.19 15.42
C VAL A 175 -0.45 -0.98 16.71
N ASP A 176 -1.44 -1.86 16.72
CA ASP A 176 -1.59 -2.95 17.68
C ASP A 176 -0.95 -4.21 17.08
N PRO A 177 0.20 -4.70 17.61
CA PRO A 177 0.93 -5.85 17.06
C PRO A 177 0.26 -7.20 17.33
N THR A 178 -0.94 -7.23 17.89
CA THR A 178 -1.69 -8.46 18.13
C THR A 178 -2.06 -9.10 16.79
N LEU A 179 -1.77 -10.40 16.66
CA LEU A 179 -2.16 -11.20 15.51
C LEU A 179 -3.68 -11.09 15.26
N ARG A 180 -4.07 -10.80 14.03
CA ARG A 180 -5.46 -10.78 13.58
C ARG A 180 -5.64 -11.69 12.37
N ASN A 181 -6.83 -12.30 12.28
CA ASN A 181 -7.30 -12.96 11.06
C ASN A 181 -7.97 -11.93 10.14
N PHE A 182 -8.08 -12.22 8.85
CA PHE A 182 -8.68 -11.32 7.88
C PHE A 182 -10.10 -10.88 8.25
N SER A 183 -10.89 -11.77 8.83
CA SER A 183 -12.28 -11.49 9.28
C SER A 183 -12.38 -10.31 10.26
N PHE A 184 -11.32 -10.03 11.04
CA PHE A 184 -11.27 -8.85 11.91
C PHE A 184 -11.38 -7.53 11.14
N PHE A 185 -10.96 -7.50 9.87
CA PHE A 185 -10.90 -6.31 9.03
C PHE A 185 -12.07 -6.17 8.04
N GLU A 186 -12.95 -7.17 7.92
CA GLU A 186 -14.02 -7.17 6.91
C GLU A 186 -14.93 -5.95 7.01
N ASP A 187 -15.30 -5.53 8.22
CA ASP A 187 -16.12 -4.35 8.43
C ASP A 187 -15.38 -3.06 8.05
N SER A 188 -14.13 -2.93 8.44
CA SER A 188 -13.29 -1.78 8.08
C SER A 188 -13.08 -1.70 6.56
N ILE A 189 -12.76 -2.82 5.92
CA ILE A 189 -12.62 -2.90 4.46
C ILE A 189 -13.94 -2.51 3.79
N ARG A 190 -15.07 -3.09 4.22
CA ARG A 190 -16.39 -2.76 3.70
C ARG A 190 -16.68 -1.26 3.84
N ASN A 191 -16.39 -0.66 4.99
CA ASN A 191 -16.64 0.76 5.24
C ASN A 191 -15.86 1.66 4.28
N HIS A 192 -14.62 1.32 3.91
CA HIS A 192 -13.88 2.05 2.87
C HIS A 192 -14.62 2.10 1.53
N TYR A 193 -15.43 1.08 1.19
CA TYR A 193 -16.18 1.02 -0.06
C TYR A 193 -17.61 1.56 0.04
N THR A 194 -18.19 1.61 1.23
CA THR A 194 -19.61 1.98 1.43
C THR A 194 -19.82 3.37 2.02
N ASP A 195 -18.89 3.84 2.85
CA ASP A 195 -18.95 5.13 3.54
C ASP A 195 -17.94 6.12 2.93
N LEU A 196 -18.43 7.11 2.21
CA LEU A 196 -17.58 8.13 1.56
C LEU A 196 -16.72 8.94 2.54
N THR A 197 -17.07 8.92 3.84
CA THR A 197 -16.34 9.63 4.92
C THR A 197 -15.39 8.72 5.69
N TYR A 198 -15.32 7.44 5.33
CA TYR A 198 -14.46 6.45 6.01
C TYR A 198 -13.04 6.42 5.44
N GLY A 199 -12.39 7.53 5.40
CA GLY A 199 -11.04 7.67 4.85
C GLY A 199 -11.02 8.45 3.53
N PRO A 200 -9.84 8.67 2.97
CA PRO A 200 -9.65 9.65 1.91
C PRO A 200 -9.88 9.12 0.49
N PHE A 201 -10.35 7.89 0.33
CA PHE A 201 -10.33 7.21 -0.98
C PHE A 201 -11.37 7.73 -1.98
N TRP A 202 -12.41 8.42 -1.49
CA TRP A 202 -13.45 9.01 -2.34
C TRP A 202 -13.26 10.51 -2.58
N GLU A 203 -12.24 11.12 -1.98
CA GLU A 203 -11.96 12.56 -2.12
C GLU A 203 -11.20 12.90 -3.40
N GLY A 204 -10.48 11.95 -3.99
CA GLY A 204 -9.66 12.17 -5.17
C GLY A 204 -8.88 10.93 -5.59
N LEU A 205 -8.14 11.06 -6.69
CA LEU A 205 -7.23 10.02 -7.15
C LEU A 205 -6.07 9.84 -6.17
N ARG A 206 -5.73 8.58 -5.89
CA ARG A 206 -4.56 8.20 -5.10
C ARG A 206 -3.81 7.10 -5.82
N PHE A 207 -2.53 7.35 -6.01
CA PHE A 207 -1.61 6.41 -6.61
C PHE A 207 -0.21 6.68 -6.06
N ALA A 208 0.54 5.64 -5.76
CA ALA A 208 1.95 5.76 -5.43
C ALA A 208 2.70 4.50 -5.84
N CYS A 209 3.74 4.64 -6.63
CA CYS A 209 4.75 3.61 -6.86
C CYS A 209 6.14 4.26 -6.87
N TYR A 210 7.17 3.44 -6.81
CA TYR A 210 8.53 3.95 -6.59
C TYR A 210 9.53 3.28 -7.54
N PRO A 211 9.34 3.42 -8.88
CA PRO A 211 10.23 2.81 -9.86
C PRO A 211 11.67 3.29 -9.61
N GLU A 212 12.60 2.32 -9.49
CA GLU A 212 14.00 2.59 -9.17
C GLU A 212 14.19 3.43 -7.89
N GLY A 213 13.26 3.33 -6.93
CA GLY A 213 13.27 4.10 -5.69
C GLY A 213 12.83 5.56 -5.81
N ARG A 214 12.35 6.00 -6.99
CA ARG A 214 11.89 7.39 -7.23
C ARG A 214 10.36 7.50 -7.11
N ILE A 215 9.86 8.67 -6.68
CA ILE A 215 8.42 8.92 -6.56
C ILE A 215 7.76 9.02 -7.94
N LYS A 216 6.68 8.27 -8.10
CA LYS A 216 5.67 8.43 -9.15
C LYS A 216 4.29 8.33 -8.48
N ALA A 217 3.65 9.46 -8.23
CA ALA A 217 2.44 9.50 -7.42
C ALA A 217 1.37 10.46 -7.94
N ILE A 218 0.10 10.17 -7.59
CA ILE A 218 -1.04 11.08 -7.72
C ILE A 218 -1.69 11.20 -6.35
N ARG A 219 -1.93 12.42 -5.90
CA ARG A 219 -2.65 12.70 -4.67
C ARG A 219 -3.71 13.77 -4.92
N ASN A 220 -4.96 13.35 -4.91
CA ASN A 220 -6.13 14.16 -5.27
C ASN A 220 -5.97 14.70 -6.70
N ASN A 221 -5.78 16.00 -6.87
CA ASN A 221 -5.59 16.68 -8.14
C ASN A 221 -4.13 17.05 -8.46
N THR A 222 -3.16 16.39 -7.81
CA THR A 222 -1.73 16.69 -7.99
C THR A 222 -0.96 15.44 -8.37
N ILE A 223 -0.22 15.53 -9.47
CA ILE A 223 0.78 14.54 -9.89
C ILE A 223 2.14 14.93 -9.29
N ILE A 224 2.85 13.98 -8.72
CA ILE A 224 4.14 14.16 -8.07
C ILE A 224 5.12 13.20 -8.72
N ILE A 225 6.16 13.75 -9.34
CA ILE A 225 7.20 12.97 -10.05
C ILE A 225 8.57 13.40 -9.54
N GLN A 226 9.39 12.43 -9.15
CA GLN A 226 10.82 12.65 -8.93
C GLN A 226 11.59 12.36 -10.21
N GLN A 227 12.35 13.31 -10.68
CA GLN A 227 13.17 13.23 -11.89
C GLN A 227 14.52 12.53 -11.62
N GLU A 228 15.27 12.25 -12.68
CA GLU A 228 16.59 11.59 -12.57
C GLU A 228 17.63 12.39 -11.79
N ASN A 229 17.49 13.72 -11.75
CA ASN A 229 18.33 14.63 -10.96
C ASN A 229 17.85 14.79 -9.50
N ASP A 230 16.98 13.89 -9.02
CA ASP A 230 16.33 13.92 -7.72
C ASP A 230 15.38 15.10 -7.46
N GLU A 231 15.13 15.94 -8.47
CA GLU A 231 14.17 17.04 -8.38
C GLU A 231 12.74 16.49 -8.31
N ILE A 232 11.95 16.96 -7.34
CA ILE A 232 10.53 16.63 -7.22
C ILE A 232 9.70 17.71 -7.89
N LYS A 233 8.99 17.35 -8.96
CA LYS A 233 8.03 18.21 -9.64
C LYS A 233 6.59 17.84 -9.26
N LYS A 234 5.77 18.89 -9.11
CA LYS A 234 4.33 18.76 -8.82
C LYS A 234 3.55 19.46 -9.93
N TYR A 235 2.55 18.77 -10.46
CA TYR A 235 1.66 19.27 -11.51
C TYR A 235 0.24 19.14 -11.03
N SER A 236 -0.50 20.24 -10.97
CA SER A 236 -1.92 20.22 -10.62
C SER A 236 -2.79 20.13 -11.86
N PHE A 237 -3.93 19.46 -11.75
CA PHE A 237 -4.96 19.42 -12.79
C PHE A 237 -6.30 19.84 -12.16
N GLU A 238 -7.12 20.55 -12.93
CA GLU A 238 -8.42 21.08 -12.45
C GLU A 238 -9.59 20.37 -13.15
N ASP A 239 -9.34 19.79 -14.32
CA ASP A 239 -10.35 19.15 -15.15
C ASP A 239 -9.80 17.87 -15.82
N LYS A 240 -10.71 17.20 -16.57
CA LYS A 240 -10.37 15.98 -17.31
C LYS A 240 -9.30 16.21 -18.38
N VAL A 241 -9.30 17.37 -19.05
CA VAL A 241 -8.39 17.64 -20.17
C VAL A 241 -6.96 17.74 -19.66
N SER A 242 -6.74 18.55 -18.63
CA SER A 242 -5.44 18.72 -17.98
C SER A 242 -4.96 17.42 -17.32
N LEU A 243 -5.88 16.61 -16.74
CA LEU A 243 -5.55 15.29 -16.23
C LEU A 243 -5.03 14.37 -17.34
N VAL A 244 -5.76 14.25 -18.45
CA VAL A 244 -5.39 13.34 -19.57
C VAL A 244 -4.04 13.72 -20.17
N GLU A 245 -3.77 15.01 -20.33
CA GLU A 245 -2.45 15.49 -20.78
C GLU A 245 -1.32 15.03 -19.86
N LEU A 246 -1.46 15.25 -18.56
CA LEU A 246 -0.48 14.83 -17.57
C LEU A 246 -0.34 13.31 -17.48
N LEU A 247 -1.44 12.55 -17.59
CA LEU A 247 -1.40 11.10 -17.61
C LEU A 247 -0.63 10.56 -18.82
N ASN A 248 -0.85 11.11 -19.99
CA ASN A 248 -0.13 10.73 -21.21
C ASN A 248 1.38 10.99 -21.11
N ASN A 249 1.76 12.02 -20.38
CA ASN A 249 3.17 12.36 -20.16
C ASN A 249 3.84 11.47 -19.11
N TYR A 250 3.14 11.10 -18.04
CA TYR A 250 3.76 10.48 -16.87
C TYR A 250 3.22 9.09 -16.49
N PHE A 251 2.00 8.73 -16.94
CA PHE A 251 1.28 7.50 -16.56
C PHE A 251 0.62 6.82 -17.76
N LYS A 252 1.25 6.87 -18.92
CA LYS A 252 0.67 6.39 -20.17
C LYS A 252 0.07 4.97 -20.08
N GLU A 253 0.75 4.08 -19.36
CA GLU A 253 0.32 2.69 -19.16
C GLU A 253 -0.97 2.54 -18.34
N TYR A 254 -1.35 3.58 -17.57
CA TYR A 254 -2.54 3.60 -16.72
C TYR A 254 -3.59 4.62 -17.16
N SER A 255 -3.35 5.42 -18.19
CA SER A 255 -4.12 6.63 -18.53
C SER A 255 -5.63 6.39 -18.61
N HIS A 256 -6.08 5.35 -19.32
CA HIS A 256 -7.50 5.03 -19.47
C HIS A 256 -8.19 4.69 -18.15
N ASN A 257 -7.54 3.95 -17.26
CA ASN A 257 -8.09 3.60 -15.97
C ASN A 257 -8.24 4.83 -15.06
N PHE A 258 -7.24 5.72 -15.04
CA PHE A 258 -7.29 6.96 -14.27
C PHE A 258 -8.37 7.92 -14.80
N GLU A 259 -8.51 8.05 -16.10
CA GLU A 259 -9.56 8.87 -16.71
C GLU A 259 -10.96 8.42 -16.27
N ASN A 260 -11.24 7.12 -16.38
CA ASN A 260 -12.52 6.55 -15.96
C ASN A 260 -12.76 6.69 -14.46
N ALA A 261 -11.73 6.48 -13.63
CA ALA A 261 -11.82 6.65 -12.19
C ALA A 261 -12.11 8.11 -11.80
N PHE A 262 -11.49 9.07 -12.49
CA PHE A 262 -11.74 10.50 -12.28
C PHE A 262 -13.19 10.88 -12.65
N LEU A 263 -13.71 10.36 -13.77
CA LEU A 263 -15.09 10.57 -14.16
C LEU A 263 -16.08 10.03 -13.11
N ASN A 264 -15.79 8.87 -12.53
CA ASN A 264 -16.62 8.30 -11.46
C ASN A 264 -16.57 9.15 -10.18
N LEU A 265 -15.44 9.77 -9.84
CA LEU A 265 -15.35 10.71 -8.71
C LEU A 265 -16.26 11.93 -8.94
N THR A 266 -16.16 12.56 -10.11
CA THR A 266 -16.94 13.77 -10.43
C THR A 266 -18.44 13.49 -10.55
N ALA A 267 -18.83 12.34 -11.07
CA ALA A 267 -20.23 11.91 -11.17
C ALA A 267 -20.87 11.67 -9.79
N ASN A 268 -20.08 11.32 -8.77
CA ASN A 268 -20.55 11.11 -7.40
C ASN A 268 -20.61 12.41 -6.55
N GLY A 269 -20.41 13.57 -7.16
CA GLY A 269 -20.57 14.89 -6.51
C GLY A 269 -19.36 15.38 -5.73
N ASN A 270 -18.23 14.71 -5.84
CA ASN A 270 -16.95 15.20 -5.30
C ASN A 270 -16.28 16.10 -6.35
N LYS A 271 -16.47 17.42 -6.18
CA LYS A 271 -15.79 18.47 -6.97
C LYS A 271 -14.36 18.68 -6.47
#